data_064fd852209c69eff1fc70a49184669b
#
_entry.id   064fd852209c69eff1fc70a49184669b
#
_cell.length_a   1.000
_cell.length_b   1.000
_cell.length_c   1.000
_cell.angle_alpha   90.00
_cell.angle_beta   90.00
_cell.angle_gamma   90.00
#
_symmetry.space_group_name_H-M   'P 1'
#
loop_
_entity.id
_entity.type
_entity.pdbx_description
1 polymer ?
#
loop_
_entity_poly.entity_id
_entity_poly.type
_entity_poly.pdbx_seq_one_letter_code
_entity_poly.pdbx_strand_id
1 'polypeptide(L)'
;MAEVKNDVVEAKKVAKKTTKKIPANKNVEFAATGRRKNSIARVRLVPNGKGQFTINKVNIDEYFVLGVYKLVANQPFEVTGTQGKYDVLVNVHGGGLSGQAGAIRHAVARALVKADESLKPEIKKAGFLTRDARVKERKKYGLKKARKAPQFRKR
;
A
#
# COMPACT_ATOMS: atom_id res chain seq x y z
N MET A 1 6.38 51.28 5.32
CA MET A 1 7.23 50.16 4.83
C MET A 1 7.75 49.21 5.94
N ALA A 2 7.23 49.27 7.15
CA ALA A 2 7.65 48.40 8.28
C ALA A 2 6.70 47.20 8.54
N GLU A 3 5.44 47.30 8.14
CA GLU A 3 4.44 46.26 8.42
C GLU A 3 4.56 45.03 7.54
N VAL A 4 5.00 45.15 6.30
CA VAL A 4 5.13 44.01 5.35
C VAL A 4 6.28 43.06 5.72
N LYS A 5 7.24 43.47 6.56
CA LYS A 5 8.34 42.59 6.99
C LYS A 5 7.99 41.62 8.13
N ASN A 6 6.96 41.92 8.92
CA ASN A 6 6.57 41.10 10.05
C ASN A 6 5.77 39.86 9.60
N ASP A 7 4.91 39.97 8.57
CA ASP A 7 4.10 38.86 8.08
C ASP A 7 4.95 37.76 7.40
N VAL A 8 6.06 38.13 6.77
CA VAL A 8 6.98 37.16 6.15
C VAL A 8 7.81 36.39 7.19
N VAL A 9 8.04 36.93 8.36
CA VAL A 9 8.78 36.30 9.45
C VAL A 9 7.88 35.33 10.23
N GLU A 10 6.60 35.63 10.40
CA GLU A 10 5.63 34.71 11.01
C GLU A 10 5.29 33.51 10.11
N ALA A 11 5.14 33.72 8.81
CA ALA A 11 4.93 32.61 7.86
C ALA A 11 6.09 31.61 7.85
N LYS A 12 7.33 32.04 8.08
CA LYS A 12 8.50 31.16 8.20
C LYS A 12 8.57 30.38 9.53
N LYS A 13 7.93 30.84 10.59
CA LYS A 13 7.86 30.11 11.88
C LYS A 13 6.82 29.01 11.92
N VAL A 14 5.75 29.10 11.12
CA VAL A 14 4.70 28.07 11.05
C VAL A 14 5.16 26.85 10.24
N ALA A 15 6.13 26.97 9.33
CA ALA A 15 6.63 25.87 8.49
C ALA A 15 7.61 24.89 9.20
N LYS A 16 7.95 25.11 10.48
CA LYS A 16 8.79 24.19 11.29
C LYS A 16 7.98 23.35 12.27
N LYS A 17 6.83 22.81 11.86
CA LYS A 17 6.12 21.76 12.65
C LYS A 17 6.70 20.38 12.33
N THR A 18 7.66 20.03 13.18
CA THR A 18 7.93 18.69 13.73
C THR A 18 7.77 17.50 12.77
N THR A 19 8.80 17.23 11.98
CA THR A 19 9.10 15.84 11.64
C THR A 19 9.42 15.12 12.95
N LYS A 20 8.48 14.37 13.51
CA LYS A 20 8.76 13.43 14.60
C LYS A 20 9.87 12.51 14.12
N LYS A 21 11.08 12.64 14.70
CA LYS A 21 12.19 11.73 14.43
C LYS A 21 11.70 10.32 14.75
N ILE A 22 11.69 9.46 13.74
CA ILE A 22 11.43 8.02 13.91
C ILE A 22 12.46 7.52 14.91
N PRO A 23 12.05 6.86 16.02
CA PRO A 23 13.00 6.40 17.03
C PRO A 23 14.02 5.47 16.37
N ALA A 24 15.31 5.75 16.59
CA ALA A 24 16.44 5.00 16.04
C ALA A 24 16.62 3.60 16.65
N ASN A 25 15.59 3.06 17.27
CA ASN A 25 15.63 1.75 17.91
C ASN A 25 15.52 0.67 16.82
N LYS A 26 16.60 -0.09 16.59
CA LYS A 26 16.71 -1.12 15.54
C LYS A 26 15.68 -2.25 15.61
N ASN A 27 14.88 -2.30 16.68
CA ASN A 27 13.88 -3.34 16.93
C ASN A 27 12.43 -2.86 16.77
N VAL A 28 12.20 -1.63 16.29
CA VAL A 28 10.83 -1.13 16.07
C VAL A 28 10.38 -1.54 14.67
N GLU A 29 9.50 -2.53 14.60
CA GLU A 29 8.85 -2.95 13.36
C GLU A 29 7.40 -2.49 13.34
N PHE A 30 6.95 -1.89 12.25
CA PHE A 30 5.54 -1.53 12.06
C PHE A 30 4.84 -2.60 11.24
N ALA A 31 4.13 -3.49 11.93
CA ALA A 31 3.45 -4.61 11.30
C ALA A 31 1.99 -4.28 10.95
N ALA A 32 1.56 -4.67 9.73
CA ALA A 32 0.17 -4.60 9.32
C ALA A 32 -0.18 -5.74 8.35
N THR A 33 -1.50 -6.02 8.26
CA THR A 33 -2.05 -7.04 7.38
C THR A 33 -2.96 -6.38 6.35
N GLY A 34 -2.78 -6.74 5.08
CA GLY A 34 -3.66 -6.38 3.98
C GLY A 34 -4.32 -7.60 3.35
N ARG A 35 -5.51 -7.40 2.77
CA ARG A 35 -6.27 -8.47 2.11
C ARG A 35 -6.87 -7.97 0.81
N ARG A 36 -6.81 -8.79 -0.24
CA ARG A 36 -7.52 -8.58 -1.50
C ARG A 36 -7.88 -9.90 -2.15
N LYS A 37 -9.11 -10.05 -2.63
CA LYS A 37 -9.62 -11.34 -3.12
C LYS A 37 -9.36 -12.43 -2.06
N ASN A 38 -8.65 -13.49 -2.43
CA ASN A 38 -8.25 -14.57 -1.52
C ASN A 38 -6.79 -14.42 -1.02
N SER A 39 -6.13 -13.29 -1.34
CA SER A 39 -4.74 -13.05 -0.94
C SER A 39 -4.67 -12.34 0.40
N ILE A 40 -3.73 -12.76 1.23
CA ILE A 40 -3.41 -12.17 2.54
C ILE A 40 -1.93 -11.83 2.55
N ALA A 41 -1.61 -10.56 2.81
CA ALA A 41 -0.25 -10.08 2.96
C ALA A 41 -0.03 -9.58 4.40
N ARG A 42 1.05 -10.03 5.02
CA ARG A 42 1.56 -9.52 6.31
C ARG A 42 2.84 -8.76 6.02
N VAL A 43 2.82 -7.47 6.26
CA VAL A 43 3.95 -6.56 6.01
C VAL A 43 4.55 -6.13 7.33
N ARG A 44 5.87 -6.06 7.39
CA ARG A 44 6.67 -5.43 8.44
C ARG A 44 7.54 -4.37 7.81
N LEU A 45 7.41 -3.14 8.26
CA LEU A 45 8.27 -2.02 7.88
C LEU A 45 9.33 -1.84 8.95
N VAL A 46 10.59 -1.91 8.55
CA VAL A 46 11.75 -1.65 9.41
C VAL A 46 12.27 -0.26 9.07
N PRO A 47 12.29 0.69 10.03
CA PRO A 47 12.80 2.03 9.80
C PRO A 47 14.33 2.01 9.61
N ASN A 48 14.85 3.06 9.00
CA ASN A 48 16.28 3.24 8.72
C ASN A 48 16.90 2.12 7.86
N GLY A 49 16.09 1.51 6.99
CA GLY A 49 16.53 0.51 6.04
C GLY A 49 17.24 1.09 4.82
N LYS A 50 17.64 0.19 3.92
CA LYS A 50 18.25 0.50 2.62
C LYS A 50 17.22 0.58 1.49
N GLY A 51 15.92 0.49 1.80
CA GLY A 51 14.84 0.43 0.83
C GLY A 51 14.67 -0.97 0.20
N GLN A 52 15.13 -2.01 0.87
CA GLN A 52 14.97 -3.38 0.37
C GLN A 52 13.51 -3.82 0.48
N PHE A 53 12.97 -4.36 -0.62
CA PHE A 53 11.61 -4.89 -0.65
C PHE A 53 11.64 -6.41 -0.91
N THR A 54 11.40 -7.17 0.13
CA THR A 54 11.48 -8.65 0.11
C THR A 54 10.09 -9.27 0.30
N ILE A 55 9.70 -10.16 -0.61
CA ILE A 55 8.43 -10.89 -0.59
C ILE A 55 8.73 -12.39 -0.47
N ASN A 56 8.29 -13.03 0.61
CA ASN A 56 8.54 -14.44 0.86
C ASN A 56 10.04 -14.81 0.72
N LYS A 57 10.93 -13.95 1.24
CA LYS A 57 12.40 -14.07 1.17
C LYS A 57 13.03 -13.86 -0.22
N VAL A 58 12.23 -13.49 -1.23
CA VAL A 58 12.66 -13.20 -2.60
C VAL A 58 12.54 -11.69 -2.84
N ASN A 59 13.40 -11.10 -3.67
CA ASN A 59 13.30 -9.68 -4.02
C ASN A 59 12.02 -9.42 -4.83
N ILE A 60 11.42 -8.21 -4.67
CA ILE A 60 10.23 -7.80 -5.42
C ILE A 60 10.42 -7.91 -6.93
N ASP A 61 11.64 -7.67 -7.44
CA ASP A 61 11.95 -7.72 -8.87
C ASP A 61 11.93 -9.12 -9.44
N GLU A 62 12.29 -10.09 -8.64
CA GLU A 62 12.26 -11.50 -9.01
C GLU A 62 10.85 -12.09 -8.78
N TYR A 63 10.17 -11.69 -7.70
CA TYR A 63 8.84 -12.19 -7.37
C TYR A 63 7.76 -11.72 -8.34
N PHE A 64 7.77 -10.44 -8.72
CA PHE A 64 6.84 -9.87 -9.70
C PHE A 64 7.55 -9.64 -11.03
N VAL A 65 7.42 -10.57 -11.96
CA VAL A 65 7.95 -10.46 -13.32
C VAL A 65 7.35 -9.26 -14.07
N LEU A 66 6.03 -9.00 -13.89
CA LEU A 66 5.33 -7.89 -14.53
C LEU A 66 5.51 -6.60 -13.71
N GLY A 67 6.07 -5.57 -14.34
CA GLY A 67 6.30 -4.25 -13.73
C GLY A 67 5.05 -3.61 -13.13
N VAL A 68 3.86 -3.85 -13.70
CA VAL A 68 2.59 -3.34 -13.19
C VAL A 68 2.33 -3.76 -11.74
N TYR A 69 2.67 -4.97 -11.35
CA TYR A 69 2.46 -5.44 -9.96
C TYR A 69 3.43 -4.79 -8.98
N LYS A 70 4.67 -4.49 -9.44
CA LYS A 70 5.66 -3.74 -8.66
C LYS A 70 5.18 -2.31 -8.40
N LEU A 71 4.68 -1.63 -9.45
CA LEU A 71 4.08 -0.29 -9.32
C LEU A 71 2.94 -0.29 -8.33
N VAL A 72 1.99 -1.23 -8.45
CA VAL A 72 0.86 -1.33 -7.52
C VAL A 72 1.31 -1.52 -6.07
N ALA A 73 2.34 -2.31 -5.81
CA ALA A 73 2.87 -2.54 -4.47
C ALA A 73 3.57 -1.29 -3.89
N ASN A 74 4.21 -0.47 -4.75
CA ASN A 74 4.97 0.72 -4.36
C ASN A 74 4.12 2.00 -4.27
N GLN A 75 2.91 2.03 -4.85
CA GLN A 75 2.02 3.21 -4.84
C GLN A 75 1.91 3.93 -3.48
N PRO A 76 1.77 3.26 -2.33
CA PRO A 76 1.69 3.97 -1.06
C PRO A 76 2.94 4.77 -0.72
N PHE A 77 4.13 4.28 -1.08
CA PHE A 77 5.40 4.98 -0.86
C PHE A 77 5.55 6.19 -1.79
N GLU A 78 5.04 6.09 -3.02
CA GLU A 78 5.06 7.19 -4.00
C GLU A 78 4.19 8.35 -3.52
N VAL A 79 2.96 8.07 -3.10
CA VAL A 79 2.02 9.09 -2.60
C VAL A 79 2.54 9.79 -1.35
N THR A 80 3.24 9.07 -0.48
CA THR A 80 3.75 9.62 0.79
C THR A 80 5.17 10.16 0.71
N GLY A 81 5.86 10.02 -0.44
CA GLY A 81 7.27 10.43 -0.60
C GLY A 81 8.24 9.72 0.36
N THR A 82 7.90 8.48 0.75
CA THR A 82 8.69 7.69 1.73
C THR A 82 9.50 6.58 1.09
N GLN A 83 9.73 6.63 -0.22
CA GLN A 83 10.55 5.65 -0.93
C GLN A 83 11.96 5.58 -0.32
N GLY A 84 12.48 4.38 -0.16
CA GLY A 84 13.83 4.13 0.36
C GLY A 84 14.05 4.35 1.86
N LYS A 85 13.05 4.85 2.61
CA LYS A 85 13.17 5.10 4.06
C LYS A 85 12.99 3.84 4.92
N TYR A 86 12.33 2.83 4.38
CA TYR A 86 11.97 1.61 5.09
C TYR A 86 12.44 0.38 4.34
N ASP A 87 12.91 -0.62 5.06
CA ASP A 87 12.97 -1.99 4.52
C ASP A 87 11.61 -2.66 4.70
N VAL A 88 11.17 -3.35 3.66
CA VAL A 88 9.83 -3.95 3.57
C VAL A 88 9.95 -5.45 3.54
N LEU A 89 9.52 -6.10 4.61
CA LEU A 89 9.45 -7.56 4.70
C LEU A 89 8.00 -8.00 4.57
N VAL A 90 7.71 -8.81 3.56
CA VAL A 90 6.36 -9.27 3.26
C VAL A 90 6.27 -10.78 3.26
N ASN A 91 5.31 -11.29 4.02
CA ASN A 91 4.84 -12.67 3.90
C ASN A 91 3.45 -12.65 3.26
N VAL A 92 3.34 -13.19 2.04
CA VAL A 92 2.10 -13.23 1.27
C VAL A 92 1.73 -14.68 0.92
N HIS A 93 0.43 -14.99 0.99
CA HIS A 93 -0.10 -16.28 0.59
C HIS A 93 -1.52 -16.17 0.03
N GLY A 94 -1.91 -17.19 -0.72
CA GLY A 94 -3.23 -17.28 -1.34
C GLY A 94 -3.42 -16.40 -2.57
N GLY A 95 -4.45 -16.69 -3.33
CA GLY A 95 -4.83 -15.96 -4.54
C GLY A 95 -3.79 -16.02 -5.67
N GLY A 96 -3.84 -15.04 -6.56
CA GLY A 96 -2.89 -14.85 -7.65
C GLY A 96 -2.13 -13.53 -7.54
N LEU A 97 -1.11 -13.33 -8.39
CA LEU A 97 -0.19 -12.18 -8.35
C LEU A 97 -0.90 -10.82 -8.27
N SER A 98 -1.97 -10.62 -9.06
CA SER A 98 -2.78 -9.39 -8.99
C SER A 98 -3.46 -9.18 -7.62
N GLY A 99 -3.94 -10.25 -7.00
CA GLY A 99 -4.51 -10.20 -5.65
C GLY A 99 -3.45 -9.93 -4.59
N GLN A 100 -2.30 -10.55 -4.73
CA GLN A 100 -1.15 -10.41 -3.84
C GLN A 100 -0.61 -8.98 -3.86
N ALA A 101 -0.37 -8.39 -5.06
CA ALA A 101 0.06 -7.00 -5.20
C ALA A 101 -0.92 -6.02 -4.53
N GLY A 102 -2.24 -6.21 -4.75
CA GLY A 102 -3.24 -5.38 -4.09
C GLY A 102 -3.33 -5.58 -2.57
N ALA A 103 -3.09 -6.79 -2.07
CA ALA A 103 -3.03 -7.08 -0.64
C ALA A 103 -1.79 -6.43 0.00
N ILE A 104 -0.64 -6.47 -0.69
CA ILE A 104 0.61 -5.81 -0.26
C ILE A 104 0.39 -4.30 -0.19
N ARG A 105 -0.17 -3.67 -1.24
CA ARG A 105 -0.51 -2.24 -1.24
C ARG A 105 -1.32 -1.84 -0.01
N HIS A 106 -2.38 -2.57 0.27
CA HIS A 106 -3.24 -2.31 1.43
C HIS A 106 -2.49 -2.50 2.76
N ALA A 107 -1.61 -3.51 2.87
CA ALA A 107 -0.83 -3.75 4.08
C ALA A 107 0.21 -2.66 4.31
N VAL A 108 0.96 -2.26 3.26
CA VAL A 108 1.94 -1.18 3.30
C VAL A 108 1.30 0.13 3.73
N ALA A 109 0.17 0.52 3.11
CA ALA A 109 -0.59 1.72 3.48
C ALA A 109 -0.96 1.74 4.98
N ARG A 110 -1.42 0.62 5.51
CA ARG A 110 -1.74 0.49 6.94
C ARG A 110 -0.51 0.52 7.85
N ALA A 111 0.61 -0.02 7.41
CA ALA A 111 1.85 -0.02 8.15
C ALA A 111 2.48 1.38 8.19
N LEU A 112 2.41 2.14 7.09
CA LEU A 112 2.85 3.54 7.03
C LEU A 112 2.06 4.44 7.98
N VAL A 113 0.73 4.29 8.06
CA VAL A 113 -0.09 5.04 9.04
C VAL A 113 0.27 4.69 10.48
N LYS A 114 0.73 3.46 10.77
CA LYS A 114 1.22 3.09 12.10
C LYS A 114 2.59 3.69 12.40
N ALA A 115 3.44 3.83 11.38
CA ALA A 115 4.76 4.44 11.50
C ALA A 115 4.65 5.96 11.69
N ASP A 116 3.77 6.60 10.93
CA ASP A 116 3.52 8.05 11.00
C ASP A 116 2.03 8.33 10.74
N GLU A 117 1.34 8.78 11.76
CA GLU A 117 -0.10 9.10 11.69
C GLU A 117 -0.39 10.33 10.83
N SER A 118 0.59 11.21 10.61
CA SER A 118 0.46 12.40 9.76
C SER A 118 0.18 12.05 8.29
N LEU A 119 0.61 10.88 7.81
CA LEU A 119 0.40 10.39 6.44
C LEU A 119 -1.02 9.88 6.17
N LYS A 120 -1.82 9.71 7.22
CA LYS A 120 -3.17 9.14 7.13
C LYS A 120 -4.11 9.89 6.17
N PRO A 121 -4.19 11.24 6.14
CA PRO A 121 -5.07 11.96 5.22
C PRO A 121 -4.70 11.73 3.75
N GLU A 122 -3.42 11.71 3.40
CA GLU A 122 -2.94 11.49 2.03
C GLU A 122 -3.26 10.07 1.55
N ILE A 123 -2.93 9.08 2.36
CA ILE A 123 -3.19 7.67 2.07
C ILE A 123 -4.69 7.38 2.00
N LYS A 124 -5.50 8.05 2.84
CA LYS A 124 -6.96 7.95 2.79
C LYS A 124 -7.54 8.58 1.52
N LYS A 125 -7.05 9.76 1.10
CA LYS A 125 -7.44 10.44 -0.15
C LYS A 125 -7.14 9.56 -1.36
N ALA A 126 -6.00 8.86 -1.38
CA ALA A 126 -5.64 7.89 -2.41
C ALA A 126 -6.46 6.58 -2.37
N GLY A 127 -7.29 6.36 -1.34
CA GLY A 127 -8.15 5.18 -1.20
C GLY A 127 -7.44 3.89 -0.77
N PHE A 128 -6.16 3.96 -0.34
CA PHE A 128 -5.37 2.76 -0.04
C PHE A 128 -5.69 2.12 1.32
N LEU A 129 -6.40 2.82 2.21
CA LEU A 129 -6.86 2.26 3.49
C LEU A 129 -8.13 1.42 3.36
N THR A 130 -8.88 1.59 2.27
CA THR A 130 -10.12 0.86 2.04
C THR A 130 -9.82 -0.49 1.40
N ARG A 131 -10.37 -1.56 1.98
CA ARG A 131 -10.27 -2.88 1.36
C ARG A 131 -11.19 -2.95 0.14
N ASP A 132 -10.66 -3.35 -1.01
CA ASP A 132 -11.45 -3.71 -2.19
C ASP A 132 -12.14 -5.06 -1.93
N ALA A 133 -13.48 -5.02 -1.77
CA ALA A 133 -14.29 -6.19 -1.47
C ALA A 133 -14.64 -7.04 -2.70
N ARG A 134 -14.33 -6.57 -3.93
CA ARG A 134 -14.67 -7.27 -5.17
C ARG A 134 -14.01 -8.64 -5.24
N VAL A 135 -14.84 -9.68 -5.40
CA VAL A 135 -14.43 -11.07 -5.57
C VAL A 135 -15.03 -11.61 -6.86
N LYS A 136 -14.50 -12.72 -7.38
CA LYS A 136 -15.05 -13.38 -8.56
C LYS A 136 -16.47 -13.87 -8.26
N GLU A 137 -17.43 -13.48 -9.12
CA GLU A 137 -18.81 -13.89 -9.00
C GLU A 137 -18.95 -15.40 -9.24
N ARG A 138 -19.77 -16.05 -8.42
CA ARG A 138 -20.04 -17.50 -8.49
C ARG A 138 -20.81 -17.83 -9.77
N LYS A 139 -20.46 -18.92 -10.43
CA LYS A 139 -21.28 -19.51 -11.50
C LYS A 139 -22.67 -19.86 -10.96
N LYS A 140 -23.73 -19.53 -11.69
CA LYS A 140 -25.11 -19.85 -11.36
C LYS A 140 -25.60 -21.04 -12.19
N TYR A 141 -26.52 -21.78 -11.64
CA TYR A 141 -27.18 -22.84 -12.39
C TYR A 141 -27.93 -22.26 -13.59
N GLY A 142 -28.11 -23.03 -14.66
CA GLY A 142 -28.75 -22.58 -15.91
C GLY A 142 -27.91 -21.65 -16.79
N LEU A 143 -26.79 -21.11 -16.30
CA LEU A 143 -25.90 -20.23 -17.05
C LEU A 143 -24.56 -20.92 -17.38
N LYS A 144 -23.92 -20.55 -18.51
CA LYS A 144 -22.57 -21.03 -18.89
C LYS A 144 -21.46 -20.44 -18.02
N LYS A 145 -21.62 -19.16 -17.58
CA LYS A 145 -20.75 -18.45 -16.64
C LYS A 145 -21.59 -17.76 -15.57
N ALA A 146 -21.03 -16.83 -14.81
CA ALA A 146 -21.77 -16.12 -13.76
C ALA A 146 -23.04 -15.41 -14.29
N ARG A 147 -22.96 -14.86 -15.51
CA ARG A 147 -24.06 -14.10 -16.15
C ARG A 147 -24.31 -14.48 -17.60
N LYS A 148 -23.51 -15.36 -18.22
CA LYS A 148 -23.66 -15.75 -19.63
C LYS A 148 -24.70 -16.83 -19.76
N ALA A 149 -25.82 -16.54 -20.41
CA ALA A 149 -26.85 -17.48 -20.76
C ALA A 149 -26.38 -18.48 -21.83
N PRO A 150 -26.95 -19.69 -21.90
CA PRO A 150 -26.81 -20.57 -23.05
C PRO A 150 -27.44 -19.91 -24.28
N GLN A 151 -26.78 -20.08 -25.44
CA GLN A 151 -27.36 -19.59 -26.70
C GLN A 151 -28.44 -20.57 -27.16
N PHE A 152 -29.60 -20.02 -27.47
CA PHE A 152 -30.68 -20.81 -28.05
C PHE A 152 -30.28 -21.24 -29.47
N ARG A 153 -30.42 -22.53 -29.76
CA ARG A 153 -30.26 -23.08 -31.12
C ARG A 153 -31.65 -23.23 -31.75
N LYS A 154 -31.96 -22.41 -32.71
CA LYS A 154 -33.11 -22.63 -33.58
C LYS A 154 -32.77 -23.79 -34.51
N ARG A 155 -33.58 -24.85 -34.53
CA ARG A 155 -33.55 -25.88 -35.56
C ARG A 155 -34.47 -25.51 -36.69
#